data_816d0333f4e551e3ef75e71a5ed57749
#
_entry.id   816d0333f4e551e3ef75e71a5ed57749
#
_cell.length_a   1.000
_cell.length_b   1.000
_cell.length_c   1.000
_cell.angle_alpha   90.00
_cell.angle_beta   90.00
_cell.angle_gamma   90.00
#
_symmetry.space_group_name_H-M   'P 1'
#
loop_
_entity.id
_entity.type
_entity.pdbx_description
1 polymer ?
#
loop_
_entity_poly.entity_id
_entity_poly.type
_entity_poly.pdbx_seq_one_letter_code
_entity_poly.pdbx_strand_id
1 'polypeptide(L)'
;MNVMICFEVSSKQEQIRKELASHGYMSSWKVKRGRDELTFHLPSNAMWKKGENFSPSLAKEDLKKTSSQLGVKVIRAVALVVGKWDGMTGSPVGSESAVKEAVEA
;
A
#
# COMPACT_ATOMS: atom_id res chain seq x y z
N MET A 1 8.88 8.90 -8.80
CA MET A 1 9.38 7.87 -7.86
C MET A 1 8.20 7.26 -7.13
N ASN A 2 8.15 5.96 -7.06
CA ASN A 2 7.12 5.25 -6.32
C ASN A 2 7.67 4.89 -4.94
N VAL A 3 6.90 5.20 -3.92
CA VAL A 3 7.27 4.89 -2.54
C VAL A 3 6.18 4.04 -1.90
N MET A 4 6.58 2.91 -1.36
CA MET A 4 5.69 2.06 -0.58
C MET A 4 5.96 2.31 0.89
N ILE A 5 4.91 2.35 1.69
CA ILE A 5 5.02 2.43 3.13
C ILE A 5 4.30 1.24 3.75
N CYS A 6 5.00 0.55 4.65
CA CYS A 6 4.43 -0.54 5.43
C CYS A 6 4.45 -0.10 6.88
N PHE A 7 3.35 -0.33 7.59
CA PHE A 7 3.22 0.19 8.95
C PHE A 7 2.40 -0.73 9.84
N GLU A 8 2.75 -0.68 11.11
CA GLU A 8 2.00 -1.35 12.17
C GLU A 8 1.65 -0.28 13.20
N VAL A 9 0.36 -0.17 13.51
CA VAL A 9 -0.15 0.86 14.41
C VAL A 9 -0.91 0.20 15.55
N SER A 10 -1.03 0.93 16.66
CA SER A 10 -1.65 0.40 17.88
C SER A 10 -3.17 0.23 17.75
N SER A 11 -3.81 0.99 16.87
CA SER A 11 -5.25 0.93 16.68
C SER A 11 -5.64 1.73 15.44
N LYS A 12 -6.91 1.68 15.06
CA LYS A 12 -7.50 2.52 14.00
C LYS A 12 -6.80 2.40 12.64
N GLN A 13 -6.35 1.21 12.30
CA GLN A 13 -5.63 0.98 11.04
C GLN A 13 -6.44 1.42 9.82
N GLU A 14 -7.73 1.13 9.78
CA GLU A 14 -8.58 1.53 8.66
C GLU A 14 -8.72 3.05 8.54
N GLN A 15 -8.77 3.74 9.66
CA GLN A 15 -8.84 5.20 9.66
C GLN A 15 -7.53 5.81 9.17
N ILE A 16 -6.39 5.22 9.55
CA ILE A 16 -5.08 5.61 9.03
C ILE A 16 -5.06 5.44 7.51
N ARG A 17 -5.53 4.31 7.02
CA ARG A 17 -5.57 4.02 5.59
C ARG A 17 -6.45 5.01 4.83
N LYS A 18 -7.62 5.32 5.37
CA LYS A 18 -8.54 6.28 4.75
C LYS A 18 -7.92 7.68 4.67
N GLU A 19 -7.26 8.10 5.73
CA GLU A 19 -6.61 9.40 5.75
C GLU A 19 -5.45 9.46 4.77
N LEU A 20 -4.62 8.44 4.74
CA LEU A 20 -3.53 8.36 3.77
C LEU A 20 -4.07 8.35 2.33
N ALA A 21 -5.17 7.65 2.10
CA ALA A 21 -5.80 7.63 0.78
C ALA A 21 -6.24 9.02 0.34
N SER A 22 -6.72 9.85 1.27
CA SER A 22 -7.10 11.23 0.97
C SER A 22 -5.89 12.08 0.59
N HIS A 23 -4.68 11.64 0.91
CA HIS A 23 -3.44 12.31 0.53
C HIS A 23 -2.77 11.66 -0.68
N GLY A 24 -3.49 10.84 -1.42
CA GLY A 24 -2.99 10.26 -2.65
C GLY A 24 -2.36 8.89 -2.54
N TYR A 25 -2.39 8.29 -1.37
CA TYR A 25 -1.89 6.91 -1.22
C TYR A 25 -2.89 5.91 -1.76
N MET A 26 -2.37 4.84 -2.33
CA MET A 26 -3.18 3.78 -2.94
C MET A 26 -2.94 2.46 -2.23
N SER A 27 -3.99 1.66 -2.14
CA SER A 27 -3.92 0.32 -1.56
C SER A 27 -3.95 -0.78 -2.61
N SER A 28 -3.93 -0.41 -3.88
CA SER A 28 -3.98 -1.36 -4.98
C SER A 28 -3.15 -0.87 -6.15
N TRP A 29 -2.89 -1.77 -7.07
CA TRP A 29 -2.25 -1.41 -8.33
C TRP A 29 -2.89 -2.21 -9.46
N LYS A 30 -2.71 -1.73 -10.68
CA LYS A 30 -3.29 -2.34 -11.87
C LYS A 30 -2.21 -2.92 -12.76
N VAL A 31 -2.50 -4.08 -13.29
CA VAL A 31 -1.61 -4.79 -14.21
C VAL A 31 -2.39 -5.12 -15.47
N LYS A 32 -1.82 -4.81 -16.62
CA LYS A 32 -2.42 -5.19 -17.90
C LYS A 32 -1.89 -6.55 -18.35
N ARG A 33 -2.82 -7.43 -18.72
CA ARG A 33 -2.49 -8.73 -19.31
C ARG A 33 -3.29 -8.88 -20.57
N GLY A 34 -2.63 -8.72 -21.72
CA GLY A 34 -3.33 -8.75 -22.98
C GLY A 34 -4.37 -7.65 -23.06
N ARG A 35 -5.64 -8.03 -23.15
CA ARG A 35 -6.76 -7.08 -23.20
C ARG A 35 -7.36 -6.82 -21.83
N ASP A 36 -6.97 -7.59 -20.83
CA ASP A 36 -7.54 -7.51 -19.50
C ASP A 36 -6.72 -6.60 -18.62
N GLU A 37 -7.42 -5.88 -17.74
CA GLU A 37 -6.79 -5.10 -16.69
C GLU A 37 -7.16 -5.74 -15.36
N LEU A 38 -6.15 -6.13 -14.59
CA LEU A 38 -6.33 -6.77 -13.31
C LEU A 38 -5.94 -5.80 -12.21
N THR A 39 -6.70 -5.82 -11.12
CA THR A 39 -6.40 -5.01 -9.95
C THR A 39 -5.98 -5.92 -8.80
N PHE A 40 -4.81 -5.67 -8.25
CA PHE A 40 -4.32 -6.38 -7.08
C PHE A 40 -4.28 -5.43 -5.89
N HIS A 41 -4.51 -5.98 -4.70
CA HIS A 41 -4.54 -5.20 -3.47
C HIS A 41 -3.32 -5.50 -2.62
N LEU A 42 -2.77 -4.44 -2.03
CA LEU A 42 -1.69 -4.58 -1.07
C LEU A 42 -2.23 -5.15 0.25
N PRO A 43 -1.36 -5.76 1.06
CA PRO A 43 -1.74 -6.11 2.42
C PRO A 43 -2.28 -4.89 3.17
N SER A 44 -3.11 -5.14 4.18
CA SER A 44 -3.81 -4.08 4.90
C SER A 44 -2.87 -3.09 5.61
N ASN A 45 -1.61 -3.45 5.80
CA ASN A 45 -0.63 -2.61 6.46
C ASN A 45 0.35 -1.96 5.46
N ALA A 46 0.02 -1.93 4.19
CA ALA A 46 0.87 -1.36 3.16
C ALA A 46 0.06 -0.46 2.22
N MET A 47 0.68 0.64 1.82
CA MET A 47 0.13 1.55 0.82
C MET A 47 1.28 2.12 0.00
N TRP A 48 0.98 2.70 -1.15
CA TRP A 48 2.00 3.28 -1.99
C TRP A 48 1.52 4.58 -2.61
N LYS A 49 2.47 5.43 -2.96
CA LYS A 49 2.20 6.71 -3.60
C LYS A 49 3.30 7.01 -4.60
N LYS A 50 2.93 7.60 -5.71
CA LYS A 50 3.91 8.05 -6.70
C LYS A 50 3.93 9.57 -6.78
N GLY A 51 5.10 10.12 -7.09
CA GLY A 51 5.26 11.55 -7.28
C GLY A 51 6.69 11.88 -7.65
N GLU A 52 6.89 12.91 -8.46
CA GLU A 52 8.23 13.27 -8.93
C GLU A 52 9.14 13.69 -7.78
N ASN A 53 8.59 14.40 -6.81
CA ASN A 53 9.35 14.90 -5.66
C ASN A 53 8.99 14.20 -4.36
N PHE A 54 8.53 12.97 -4.46
CA PHE A 54 8.13 12.20 -3.29
C PHE A 54 9.26 11.26 -2.87
N SER A 55 9.42 11.08 -1.57
CA SER A 55 10.53 10.29 -0.99
C SER A 55 10.05 9.45 0.18
N PRO A 56 10.83 8.44 0.60
CA PRO A 56 10.53 7.69 1.82
C PRO A 56 10.43 8.58 3.06
N SER A 57 11.24 9.62 3.15
CA SER A 57 11.17 10.55 4.28
C SER A 57 9.84 11.28 4.33
N LEU A 58 9.34 11.73 3.19
CA LEU A 58 8.04 12.38 3.11
C LEU A 58 6.91 11.42 3.45
N ALA A 59 7.02 10.17 3.04
CA ALA A 59 6.03 9.16 3.40
C ALA A 59 5.98 8.93 4.91
N LYS A 60 7.13 8.89 5.56
CA LYS A 60 7.19 8.77 7.02
C LYS A 60 6.55 9.97 7.70
N GLU A 61 6.79 11.17 7.20
CA GLU A 61 6.17 12.37 7.75
C GLU A 61 4.66 12.34 7.61
N ASP A 62 4.14 11.89 6.47
CA ASP A 62 2.71 11.74 6.27
C ASP A 62 2.11 10.77 7.28
N LEU A 63 2.77 9.65 7.52
CA LEU A 63 2.30 8.66 8.50
C LEU A 63 2.33 9.24 9.92
N LYS A 64 3.38 9.97 10.27
CA LYS A 64 3.47 10.61 11.59
C LYS A 64 2.36 11.61 11.81
N LYS A 65 2.10 12.46 10.84
CA LYS A 65 1.03 13.46 10.94
C LYS A 65 -0.33 12.79 11.07
N THR A 66 -0.60 11.80 10.24
CA THR A 66 -1.87 11.08 10.25
C THR A 66 -2.10 10.39 11.58
N SER A 67 -1.10 9.68 12.09
CA SER A 67 -1.24 8.98 13.35
C SER A 67 -1.37 9.94 14.53
N SER A 68 -0.66 11.06 14.53
CA SER A 68 -0.82 12.08 15.55
C SER A 68 -2.23 12.66 15.57
N GLN A 69 -2.78 12.96 14.41
CA GLN A 69 -4.14 13.50 14.29
C GLN A 69 -5.19 12.55 14.83
N LEU A 70 -4.98 11.25 14.64
CA LEU A 70 -5.92 10.23 15.08
C LEU A 70 -5.64 9.72 16.49
N GLY A 71 -4.59 10.21 17.13
CA GLY A 71 -4.21 9.77 18.48
C GLY A 71 -3.71 8.32 18.48
N VAL A 72 -3.08 7.88 17.42
CA VAL A 72 -2.62 6.51 17.23
C VAL A 72 -1.10 6.46 17.33
N LYS A 73 -0.59 5.40 17.94
CA LYS A 73 0.86 5.18 18.05
C LYS A 73 1.33 4.27 16.90
N VAL A 74 2.37 4.70 16.22
CA VAL A 74 3.05 3.86 15.22
C VAL A 74 3.98 2.92 15.98
N ILE A 75 3.78 1.63 15.82
CA ILE A 75 4.61 0.62 16.47
C ILE A 75 5.91 0.46 15.67
N ARG A 76 5.77 0.28 14.38
CA ARG A 76 6.90 0.22 13.45
C ARG A 76 6.43 0.58 12.05
N ALA A 77 7.36 1.07 11.25
CA ALA A 77 7.06 1.39 9.86
C ALA A 77 8.34 1.37 9.04
N VAL A 78 8.19 1.07 7.75
CA VAL A 78 9.27 1.17 6.80
C VAL A 78 8.72 1.82 5.53
N ALA A 79 9.48 2.74 4.96
CA ALA A 79 9.16 3.36 3.69
C ALA A 79 10.33 3.11 2.74
N LEU A 80 10.01 2.69 1.51
CA LEU A 80 11.03 2.33 0.54
C LEU A 80 10.64 2.76 -0.85
N VAL A 81 11.63 3.06 -1.66
CA VAL A 81 11.43 3.31 -3.07
C VAL A 81 11.20 1.96 -3.76
N VAL A 82 10.16 1.90 -4.56
CA VAL A 82 9.83 0.69 -5.31
C VAL A 82 9.86 1.01 -6.79
N GLY A 83 10.49 0.11 -7.54
CA GLY A 83 10.50 0.20 -8.99
C GLY A 83 9.46 -0.74 -9.55
N LYS A 84 9.93 -1.78 -10.18
CA LYS A 84 9.08 -2.84 -10.67
C LYS A 84 8.80 -3.80 -9.53
N TRP A 85 7.55 -4.09 -9.28
CA TRP A 85 7.16 -5.01 -8.22
C TRP A 85 6.19 -6.05 -8.72
N ASP A 86 6.03 -7.11 -7.94
CA ASP A 86 5.08 -8.18 -8.20
C ASP A 86 4.41 -8.56 -6.89
N GLY A 87 3.35 -9.36 -6.97
CA GLY A 87 2.63 -9.74 -5.77
C GLY A 87 1.71 -10.92 -6.01
N MET A 88 1.09 -11.36 -4.93
CA MET A 88 0.13 -12.46 -5.00
C MET A 88 -1.04 -12.18 -4.07
N THR A 89 -2.20 -12.67 -4.47
CA THR A 89 -3.41 -12.62 -3.67
C THR A 89 -3.67 -14.01 -3.10
N GLY A 90 -3.48 -14.16 -1.81
CA GLY A 90 -3.68 -15.43 -1.12
C GLY A 90 -4.95 -15.45 -0.30
N SER A 91 -5.99 -14.77 -0.76
CA SER A 91 -7.24 -14.74 -0.04
C SER A 91 -7.86 -16.12 0.07
N PRO A 92 -8.40 -16.51 1.23
CA PRO A 92 -9.13 -17.77 1.33
C PRO A 92 -10.40 -17.78 0.48
N VAL A 93 -10.89 -16.63 0.11
CA VAL A 93 -12.00 -16.48 -0.81
C VAL A 93 -11.49 -16.42 -2.24
N GLY A 94 -10.21 -16.12 -2.41
CA GLY A 94 -9.57 -16.13 -3.69
C GLY A 94 -9.37 -17.53 -4.17
N SER A 95 -9.76 -17.79 -5.40
CA SER A 95 -9.52 -19.07 -6.02
C SER A 95 -8.00 -19.24 -6.24
N GLU A 96 -7.59 -20.48 -6.47
CA GLU A 96 -6.20 -20.76 -6.83
C GLU A 96 -5.80 -20.00 -8.11
N SER A 97 -6.74 -19.78 -9.01
CA SER A 97 -6.46 -19.01 -10.21
C SER A 97 -6.11 -17.56 -9.91
N ALA A 98 -6.74 -16.95 -8.92
CA ALA A 98 -6.40 -15.59 -8.50
C ALA A 98 -4.98 -15.53 -7.94
N VAL A 99 -4.58 -16.52 -7.16
CA VAL A 99 -3.23 -16.60 -6.62
C VAL A 99 -2.22 -16.78 -7.75
N LYS A 100 -2.49 -17.63 -8.70
CA LYS A 100 -1.62 -17.83 -9.85
C LYS A 100 -1.44 -16.57 -10.67
N GLU A 101 -2.52 -15.87 -10.93
CA GLU A 101 -2.46 -14.61 -11.66
C GLU A 101 -1.61 -13.57 -10.95
N ALA A 102 -1.76 -13.46 -9.63
CA ALA A 102 -0.98 -12.54 -8.84
C ALA A 102 0.52 -12.86 -8.91
N VAL A 103 0.88 -14.12 -8.84
CA VAL A 103 2.27 -14.56 -8.92
C VAL A 103 2.86 -14.28 -10.30
N GLU A 104 2.07 -14.45 -11.33
CA GLU A 104 2.52 -14.21 -12.71
C GLU A 104 2.53 -12.73 -13.08
N ALA A 105 1.87 -11.90 -12.30
CA ALA A 105 1.86 -10.47 -12.54
C ALA A 105 3.20 -9.84 -12.25
#